data_5c73338bf3adc433c7d076efb85caf24
#
_entry.id   5c73338bf3adc433c7d076efb85caf24
#
_cell.length_a   1.000
_cell.length_b   1.000
_cell.length_c   1.000
_cell.angle_alpha   90.00
_cell.angle_beta   90.00
_cell.angle_gamma   90.00
#
_symmetry.space_group_name_H-M   'P 1'
#
loop_
_entity.id
_entity.type
_entity.pdbx_description
1 polymer ?
#
loop_
_entity_poly.entity_id
_entity_poly.type
_entity_poly.pdbx_seq_one_letter_code
_entity_poly.pdbx_strand_id
1 'polypeptide(L)'
;HNSSSAASDVYKRQILYYSSSFSDGLKDFIFEYIFKLGGEIFINLLKLMVVPLVFFSLVSGIASLSSLKSFGNIASKTIALYLLTTAIAVSISLVVGSIFQPGSGYLMAETVALKDLPEGQGIYQTIVNIVPANIIDAMAKNQMLAIVFFSILFGLALNKTNHLTGNLSESFEKLN
;
A
#
# COMPACT_ATOMS: atom_id res chain seq x y z
N HIS A 1 3.44 -13.59 6.58
CA HIS A 1 2.33 -14.51 6.89
C HIS A 1 1.49 -14.12 8.12
N ASN A 2 1.65 -12.98 8.80
CA ASN A 2 0.99 -12.83 10.12
C ASN A 2 0.23 -11.53 10.42
N SER A 3 0.19 -10.54 9.57
CA SER A 3 -0.60 -9.33 9.86
C SER A 3 -2.11 -9.54 9.68
N SER A 4 -2.50 -10.38 8.75
CA SER A 4 -3.90 -10.77 8.52
C SER A 4 -4.44 -11.64 9.67
N SER A 5 -3.61 -12.51 10.24
CA SER A 5 -3.97 -13.35 11.39
C SER A 5 -4.21 -12.53 12.65
N ALA A 6 -3.35 -11.55 12.95
CA ALA A 6 -3.48 -10.71 14.14
C ALA A 6 -4.75 -9.85 14.13
N ALA A 7 -5.09 -9.25 12.99
CA ALA A 7 -6.34 -8.50 12.84
C ALA A 7 -7.57 -9.42 13.01
N SER A 8 -7.54 -10.61 12.40
CA SER A 8 -8.60 -11.63 12.56
C SER A 8 -8.78 -12.03 14.03
N ASP A 9 -7.69 -12.20 14.77
CA ASP A 9 -7.76 -12.60 16.19
C ASP A 9 -8.32 -11.50 17.11
N VAL A 10 -8.06 -10.23 16.81
CA VAL A 10 -8.63 -9.11 17.55
C VAL A 10 -10.14 -9.03 17.35
N TYR A 11 -10.63 -9.14 16.11
CA TYR A 11 -12.06 -9.17 15.83
C TYR A 11 -12.74 -10.41 16.42
N LYS A 12 -12.08 -11.57 16.36
CA LYS A 12 -12.56 -12.81 16.97
C LYS A 12 -12.81 -12.64 18.49
N ARG A 13 -11.87 -12.03 19.20
CA ARG A 13 -12.02 -11.77 20.65
C ARG A 13 -13.12 -10.75 20.96
N GLN A 14 -13.26 -9.69 20.18
CA GLN A 14 -14.31 -8.69 20.41
C GLN A 14 -15.71 -9.27 20.25
N ILE A 15 -15.94 -10.10 19.25
CA ILE A 15 -17.27 -10.69 19.01
C ILE A 15 -17.53 -11.84 19.97
N LEU A 16 -16.53 -12.62 20.39
CA LEU A 16 -16.66 -13.65 21.43
C LEU A 16 -17.11 -13.05 22.77
N TYR A 17 -16.67 -11.84 23.10
CA TYR A 17 -17.11 -11.13 24.31
C TYR A 17 -18.60 -10.77 24.27
N TYR A 18 -19.13 -10.41 23.10
CA TYR A 18 -20.54 -10.03 22.94
C TYR A 18 -21.51 -11.21 22.75
N SER A 19 -21.05 -12.40 22.44
CA SER A 19 -21.91 -13.53 22.04
C SER A 19 -21.77 -14.77 22.93
N SER A 20 -21.78 -14.61 24.24
CA SER A 20 -21.71 -15.74 25.21
C SER A 20 -22.84 -16.78 25.11
N SER A 21 -23.82 -16.55 24.27
CA SER A 21 -24.99 -17.45 24.06
C SER A 21 -25.02 -18.18 22.72
N PHE A 22 -23.99 -18.03 21.86
CA PHE A 22 -23.95 -18.70 20.55
C PHE A 22 -23.15 -20.01 20.62
N SER A 23 -23.66 -21.07 19.98
CA SER A 23 -22.96 -22.37 19.92
C SER A 23 -21.55 -22.22 19.31
N ASP A 24 -20.53 -22.84 19.90
CA ASP A 24 -19.14 -22.70 19.50
C ASP A 24 -18.87 -23.07 18.04
N GLY A 25 -19.56 -24.11 17.51
CA GLY A 25 -19.46 -24.51 16.12
C GLY A 25 -20.00 -23.48 15.12
N LEU A 26 -21.05 -22.73 15.47
CA LEU A 26 -21.57 -21.64 14.64
C LEU A 26 -20.65 -20.43 14.67
N LYS A 27 -20.02 -20.15 15.80
CA LYS A 27 -19.02 -19.07 15.92
C LYS A 27 -17.82 -19.35 15.04
N ASP A 28 -17.25 -20.55 15.12
CA ASP A 28 -16.10 -20.94 14.31
C ASP A 28 -16.43 -20.90 12.82
N PHE A 29 -17.60 -21.37 12.40
CA PHE A 29 -18.05 -21.28 11.01
C PHE A 29 -18.17 -19.82 10.51
N ILE A 30 -18.83 -18.96 11.29
CA ILE A 30 -18.99 -17.54 10.91
C ILE A 30 -17.65 -16.84 10.84
N PHE A 31 -16.77 -17.05 11.81
CA PHE A 31 -15.47 -16.37 11.85
C PHE A 31 -14.48 -16.90 10.83
N GLU A 32 -14.33 -18.21 10.74
CA GLU A 32 -13.31 -18.82 9.89
C GLU A 32 -13.69 -18.78 8.41
N TYR A 33 -14.95 -18.98 8.09
CA TYR A 33 -15.38 -19.05 6.68
C TYR A 33 -15.94 -17.72 6.15
N ILE A 34 -16.78 -17.01 6.91
CA ILE A 34 -17.44 -15.82 6.39
C ILE A 34 -16.53 -14.59 6.51
N PHE A 35 -16.04 -14.28 7.70
CA PHE A 35 -15.26 -13.07 7.91
C PHE A 35 -13.85 -13.15 7.31
N LYS A 36 -13.19 -14.30 7.44
CA LYS A 36 -11.86 -14.49 6.83
C LYS A 36 -11.95 -14.47 5.31
N LEU A 37 -12.88 -15.24 4.74
CA LEU A 37 -13.10 -15.28 3.29
C LEU A 37 -13.48 -13.88 2.75
N GLY A 38 -14.45 -13.23 3.40
CA GLY A 38 -14.86 -11.86 3.01
C GLY A 38 -13.71 -10.85 3.09
N GLY A 39 -12.91 -10.90 4.15
CA GLY A 39 -11.73 -10.05 4.31
C GLY A 39 -10.66 -10.32 3.25
N GLU A 40 -10.36 -11.58 2.95
CA GLU A 40 -9.39 -11.95 1.92
C GLU A 40 -9.85 -11.53 0.51
N ILE A 41 -11.12 -11.77 0.18
CA ILE A 41 -11.71 -11.32 -1.08
C ILE A 41 -11.65 -9.80 -1.20
N PHE A 42 -12.03 -9.07 -0.14
CA PHE A 42 -11.99 -7.62 -0.14
C PHE A 42 -10.57 -7.08 -0.39
N ILE A 43 -9.57 -7.60 0.31
CA ILE A 43 -8.17 -7.20 0.12
C ILE A 43 -7.68 -7.53 -1.30
N ASN A 44 -8.06 -8.70 -1.83
CA ASN A 44 -7.69 -9.11 -3.18
C ASN A 44 -8.34 -8.22 -4.25
N LEU A 45 -9.60 -7.82 -4.06
CA LEU A 45 -10.28 -6.87 -4.94
C LEU A 45 -9.62 -5.49 -4.91
N LEU A 46 -9.25 -5.00 -3.72
CA LEU A 46 -8.49 -3.75 -3.62
C LEU A 46 -7.15 -3.83 -4.38
N LYS A 47 -6.38 -4.88 -4.19
CA LYS A 47 -5.11 -5.09 -4.88
C LYS A 47 -5.29 -5.18 -6.40
N LEU A 48 -6.34 -5.85 -6.85
CA LEU A 48 -6.65 -6.00 -8.27
C LEU A 48 -6.91 -4.65 -8.95
N MET A 49 -7.60 -3.73 -8.27
CA MET A 49 -7.95 -2.43 -8.84
C MET A 49 -6.84 -1.39 -8.69
N VAL A 50 -6.08 -1.43 -7.59
CA VAL A 50 -5.08 -0.40 -7.27
C VAL A 50 -3.95 -0.38 -8.31
N VAL A 51 -3.45 -1.53 -8.74
CA VAL A 51 -2.32 -1.60 -9.69
C VAL A 51 -2.63 -0.94 -11.03
N PRO A 52 -3.70 -1.33 -11.75
CA PRO A 52 -4.07 -0.67 -13.00
C PRO A 52 -4.40 0.81 -12.81
N LEU A 53 -5.15 1.15 -11.76
CA LEU A 53 -5.55 2.52 -11.48
C LEU A 53 -4.32 3.43 -11.29
N VAL A 54 -3.37 3.03 -10.45
CA VAL A 54 -2.15 3.80 -10.19
C VAL A 54 -1.32 3.93 -11.47
N PHE A 55 -1.16 2.83 -12.22
CA PHE A 55 -0.39 2.84 -13.46
C PHE A 55 -0.99 3.82 -14.49
N PHE A 56 -2.25 3.67 -14.85
CA PHE A 56 -2.88 4.51 -15.87
C PHE A 56 -3.02 5.96 -15.42
N SER A 57 -3.36 6.21 -14.16
CA SER A 57 -3.49 7.56 -13.61
C SER A 57 -2.15 8.32 -13.66
N LEU A 58 -1.05 7.68 -13.25
CA LEU A 58 0.28 8.31 -13.30
C LEU A 58 0.75 8.52 -14.73
N VAL A 59 0.58 7.53 -15.61
CA VAL A 59 0.98 7.65 -17.02
C VAL A 59 0.20 8.77 -17.69
N SER A 60 -1.12 8.81 -17.54
CA SER A 60 -1.98 9.87 -18.10
C SER A 60 -1.61 11.24 -17.56
N GLY A 61 -1.46 11.36 -16.23
CA GLY A 61 -1.10 12.62 -15.59
C GLY A 61 0.25 13.17 -16.06
N ILE A 62 1.26 12.32 -16.27
CA ILE A 62 2.58 12.76 -16.74
C ILE A 62 2.61 13.00 -18.25
N ALA A 63 1.92 12.17 -19.03
CA ALA A 63 1.84 12.34 -20.49
C ALA A 63 1.14 13.64 -20.88
N SER A 64 0.17 14.12 -20.09
CA SER A 64 -0.57 15.36 -20.33
C SER A 64 0.16 16.65 -19.93
N LEU A 65 1.35 16.55 -19.30
CA LEU A 65 2.10 17.73 -18.86
C LEU A 65 2.60 18.57 -20.05
N SER A 66 2.33 19.86 -19.99
CA SER A 66 2.77 20.82 -21.00
C SER A 66 4.28 21.08 -21.03
N SER A 67 4.98 20.79 -19.91
CA SER A 67 6.44 21.01 -19.82
C SER A 67 7.05 20.12 -18.72
N LEU A 68 8.13 19.42 -19.08
CA LEU A 68 8.90 18.58 -18.15
C LEU A 68 9.61 19.40 -17.05
N LYS A 69 9.92 20.68 -17.32
CA LYS A 69 10.50 21.59 -16.32
C LYS A 69 9.49 21.90 -15.22
N SER A 70 8.21 22.09 -15.57
CA SER A 70 7.13 22.27 -14.60
C SER A 70 6.94 21.03 -13.75
N PHE A 71 7.05 19.83 -14.35
CA PHE A 71 6.98 18.57 -13.62
C PHE A 71 8.02 18.48 -12.50
N GLY A 72 9.29 18.77 -12.80
CA GLY A 72 10.36 18.73 -11.80
C GLY A 72 10.10 19.66 -10.61
N ASN A 73 9.58 20.85 -10.86
CA ASN A 73 9.26 21.82 -9.81
C ASN A 73 8.07 21.38 -8.96
N ILE A 74 7.02 20.84 -9.58
CA ILE A 74 5.84 20.30 -8.88
C ILE A 74 6.26 19.07 -8.06
N ALA A 75 6.96 18.12 -8.66
CA ALA A 75 7.42 16.90 -8.00
C ALA A 75 8.28 17.21 -6.75
N SER A 76 9.24 18.12 -6.88
CA SER A 76 10.10 18.55 -5.77
C SER A 76 9.29 19.14 -4.60
N LYS A 77 8.34 20.05 -4.89
CA LYS A 77 7.47 20.64 -3.86
C LYS A 77 6.57 19.60 -3.21
N THR A 78 6.02 18.68 -4.01
CA THR A 78 5.17 17.59 -3.51
C THR A 78 5.93 16.66 -2.59
N ILE A 79 7.15 16.26 -2.97
CA ILE A 79 8.01 15.39 -2.14
C ILE A 79 8.38 16.10 -0.83
N ALA A 80 8.77 17.38 -0.90
CA ALA A 80 9.09 18.15 0.30
C ALA A 80 7.89 18.26 1.26
N LEU A 81 6.70 18.56 0.72
CA LEU A 81 5.48 18.63 1.50
C LEU A 81 5.10 17.27 2.11
N TYR A 82 5.23 16.20 1.33
CA TYR A 82 4.98 14.83 1.79
C TYR A 82 5.91 14.44 2.95
N LEU A 83 7.21 14.69 2.82
CA LEU A 83 8.18 14.41 3.88
C LEU A 83 7.87 15.22 5.15
N LEU A 84 7.52 16.49 5.00
CA LEU A 84 7.16 17.36 6.12
C LEU A 84 5.91 16.85 6.84
N THR A 85 4.84 16.57 6.11
CA THR A 85 3.59 16.07 6.70
C THR A 85 3.77 14.71 7.34
N THR A 86 4.56 13.81 6.75
CA THR A 86 4.89 12.51 7.31
C THR A 86 5.70 12.66 8.61
N ALA A 87 6.69 13.53 8.64
CA ALA A 87 7.48 13.78 9.85
C ALA A 87 6.60 14.31 11.00
N ILE A 88 5.68 15.24 10.71
CA ILE A 88 4.72 15.75 11.69
C ILE A 88 3.79 14.63 12.18
N ALA A 89 3.22 13.84 11.28
CA ALA A 89 2.30 12.76 11.62
C ALA A 89 2.97 11.69 12.49
N VAL A 90 4.19 11.28 12.15
CA VAL A 90 4.98 10.33 12.96
C VAL A 90 5.31 10.91 14.33
N SER A 91 5.71 12.17 14.39
CA SER A 91 6.00 12.84 15.67
C SER A 91 4.77 12.88 16.57
N ILE A 92 3.62 13.26 16.06
CA ILE A 92 2.36 13.27 16.81
C ILE A 92 2.00 11.86 17.28
N SER A 93 2.12 10.85 16.41
CA SER A 93 1.82 9.46 16.74
C SER A 93 2.71 8.93 17.86
N LEU A 94 4.00 9.23 17.83
CA LEU A 94 4.95 8.85 18.91
C LEU A 94 4.62 9.54 20.22
N VAL A 95 4.29 10.84 20.19
CA VAL A 95 3.91 11.58 21.41
C VAL A 95 2.63 10.99 22.00
N VAL A 96 1.61 10.78 21.20
CA VAL A 96 0.34 10.18 21.64
C VAL A 96 0.57 8.77 22.18
N GLY A 97 1.34 7.93 21.47
CA GLY A 97 1.66 6.58 21.89
C GLY A 97 2.44 6.54 23.22
N SER A 98 3.36 7.50 23.44
CA SER A 98 4.12 7.59 24.68
C SER A 98 3.29 8.10 25.87
N ILE A 99 2.30 8.95 25.64
CA ILE A 99 1.40 9.46 26.69
C ILE A 99 0.37 8.41 27.10
N PHE A 100 -0.31 7.82 26.11
CA PHE A 100 -1.41 6.88 26.39
C PHE A 100 -0.95 5.45 26.67
N GLN A 101 0.28 5.09 26.29
CA GLN A 101 0.87 3.76 26.50
C GLN A 101 -0.14 2.61 26.33
N PRO A 102 -0.78 2.46 25.16
CA PRO A 102 -1.90 1.54 24.96
C PRO A 102 -1.57 0.06 25.20
N GLY A 103 -0.30 -0.29 25.41
CA GLY A 103 0.19 -1.62 25.73
C GLY A 103 0.63 -1.81 27.17
N SER A 104 0.50 -0.80 28.05
CA SER A 104 0.91 -0.91 29.43
C SER A 104 0.00 -1.88 30.19
N GLY A 105 0.57 -2.97 30.72
CA GLY A 105 -0.17 -4.02 31.42
C GLY A 105 -0.41 -5.30 30.60
N TYR A 106 -0.10 -5.32 29.33
CA TYR A 106 0.04 -6.58 28.58
C TYR A 106 1.39 -7.21 28.94
N LEU A 107 1.36 -8.24 29.76
CA LEU A 107 2.48 -9.15 29.87
C LEU A 107 2.63 -9.80 28.50
N MET A 108 3.55 -9.32 27.68
CA MET A 108 3.99 -10.12 26.53
C MET A 108 4.50 -11.43 27.10
N ALA A 109 3.79 -12.53 26.81
CA ALA A 109 4.38 -13.84 27.01
C ALA A 109 5.76 -13.81 26.34
N GLU A 110 6.81 -14.18 27.06
CA GLU A 110 8.23 -14.05 26.68
C GLU A 110 8.63 -14.66 25.33
N THR A 111 7.69 -15.15 24.55
CA THR A 111 7.90 -15.91 23.32
C THR A 111 7.48 -15.22 22.03
N VAL A 112 7.00 -13.97 22.07
CA VAL A 112 7.04 -13.18 20.83
C VAL A 112 8.46 -12.63 20.70
N ALA A 113 9.38 -13.56 20.49
CA ALA A 113 10.76 -13.21 20.19
C ALA A 113 10.73 -12.25 19.01
N LEU A 114 11.46 -11.15 19.13
CA LEU A 114 11.83 -10.24 18.03
C LEU A 114 12.41 -10.97 16.79
N LYS A 115 12.42 -12.29 16.83
CA LYS A 115 13.00 -13.23 15.86
C LYS A 115 12.18 -13.36 14.56
N ASP A 116 10.91 -12.93 14.57
CA ASP A 116 10.01 -13.01 13.40
C ASP A 116 9.61 -11.65 12.82
N LEU A 117 10.26 -10.58 13.26
CA LEU A 117 10.18 -9.34 12.50
C LEU A 117 10.92 -9.58 11.18
N PRO A 118 10.25 -9.47 10.02
CA PRO A 118 10.96 -9.52 8.75
C PRO A 118 12.11 -8.53 8.85
N GLU A 119 13.35 -9.01 8.69
CA GLU A 119 14.50 -8.13 8.58
C GLU A 119 14.14 -7.07 7.56
N GLY A 120 13.97 -5.82 8.02
CA GLY A 120 13.59 -4.73 7.14
C GLY A 120 14.56 -4.72 5.97
N GLN A 121 14.04 -4.83 4.75
CA GLN A 121 14.90 -4.77 3.56
C GLN A 121 15.77 -3.52 3.72
N GLY A 122 17.08 -3.69 3.78
CA GLY A 122 18.01 -2.59 3.97
C GLY A 122 17.75 -1.49 2.93
N ILE A 123 18.06 -0.25 3.23
CA ILE A 123 17.87 0.90 2.33
C ILE A 123 18.43 0.60 0.92
N TYR A 124 19.56 -0.08 0.86
CA TYR A 124 20.16 -0.54 -0.41
C TYR A 124 19.21 -1.41 -1.22
N GLN A 125 18.65 -2.45 -0.61
CA GLN A 125 17.73 -3.37 -1.28
C GLN A 125 16.44 -2.67 -1.70
N THR A 126 15.96 -1.75 -0.89
CA THR A 126 14.79 -0.92 -1.24
C THR A 126 15.06 -0.08 -2.49
N ILE A 127 16.23 0.56 -2.57
CA ILE A 127 16.61 1.37 -3.74
C ILE A 127 16.76 0.50 -4.99
N VAL A 128 17.39 -0.67 -4.87
CA VAL A 128 17.53 -1.61 -6.00
C VAL A 128 16.16 -2.07 -6.51
N ASN A 129 15.23 -2.34 -5.61
CA ASN A 129 13.88 -2.81 -5.94
C ASN A 129 12.97 -1.70 -6.55
N ILE A 130 13.39 -0.43 -6.51
CA ILE A 130 12.67 0.65 -7.23
C ILE A 130 12.71 0.42 -8.73
N VAL A 131 13.84 -0.08 -9.25
CA VAL A 131 14.02 -0.35 -10.68
C VAL A 131 13.68 -1.82 -10.95
N PRO A 132 12.47 -2.13 -11.47
CA PRO A 132 12.07 -3.50 -11.67
C PRO A 132 12.81 -4.12 -12.86
N ALA A 133 13.33 -5.33 -12.70
CA ALA A 133 13.85 -6.12 -13.82
C ALA A 133 12.74 -6.53 -14.80
N ASN A 134 11.53 -6.71 -14.29
CA ASN A 134 10.33 -7.03 -15.07
C ASN A 134 9.11 -6.33 -14.48
N ILE A 135 8.51 -5.43 -15.25
CA ILE A 135 7.35 -4.66 -14.80
C ILE A 135 6.10 -5.53 -14.60
N ILE A 136 5.90 -6.55 -15.43
CA ILE A 136 4.74 -7.44 -15.30
C ILE A 136 4.81 -8.23 -13.99
N ASP A 137 6.00 -8.71 -13.63
CA ASP A 137 6.23 -9.37 -12.34
C ASP A 137 6.00 -8.41 -11.16
N ALA A 138 6.49 -7.18 -11.28
CA ALA A 138 6.27 -6.14 -10.28
C ALA A 138 4.78 -5.82 -10.09
N MET A 139 4.01 -5.75 -11.17
CA MET A 139 2.55 -5.58 -11.13
C MET A 139 1.85 -6.77 -10.50
N ALA A 140 2.22 -7.99 -10.86
CA ALA A 140 1.66 -9.23 -10.30
C ALA A 140 1.94 -9.36 -8.78
N LYS A 141 3.11 -8.90 -8.33
CA LYS A 141 3.52 -8.90 -6.91
C LYS A 141 3.08 -7.65 -6.14
N ASN A 142 2.35 -6.74 -6.76
CA ASN A 142 1.93 -5.46 -6.15
C ASN A 142 3.10 -4.62 -5.60
N GLN A 143 4.24 -4.61 -6.27
CA GLN A 143 5.41 -3.80 -5.90
C GLN A 143 5.18 -2.34 -6.29
N MET A 144 4.41 -1.61 -5.48
CA MET A 144 3.92 -0.27 -5.82
C MET A 144 5.03 0.72 -6.18
N LEU A 145 6.16 0.67 -5.48
CA LEU A 145 7.27 1.58 -5.73
C LEU A 145 7.87 1.39 -7.14
N ALA A 146 8.02 0.14 -7.57
CA ALA A 146 8.48 -0.21 -8.91
C ALA A 146 7.46 0.19 -10.00
N ILE A 147 6.16 0.01 -9.72
CA ILE A 147 5.07 0.41 -10.62
C ILE A 147 5.06 1.92 -10.80
N VAL A 148 5.15 2.69 -9.72
CA VAL A 148 5.21 4.16 -9.76
C VAL A 148 6.42 4.63 -10.55
N PHE A 149 7.60 4.07 -10.29
CA PHE A 149 8.83 4.41 -11.01
C PHE A 149 8.69 4.17 -12.51
N PHE A 150 8.21 2.98 -12.90
CA PHE A 150 7.99 2.65 -14.30
C PHE A 150 6.93 3.54 -14.94
N SER A 151 5.83 3.83 -14.25
CA SER A 151 4.76 4.70 -14.75
C SER A 151 5.26 6.11 -15.04
N ILE A 152 6.16 6.63 -14.19
CA ILE A 152 6.80 7.94 -14.41
C ILE A 152 7.65 7.90 -15.69
N LEU A 153 8.52 6.92 -15.82
CA LEU A 153 9.37 6.78 -17.01
C LEU A 153 8.56 6.62 -18.29
N PHE A 154 7.53 5.78 -18.25
CA PHE A 154 6.67 5.53 -19.39
C PHE A 154 5.83 6.77 -19.77
N GLY A 155 5.27 7.47 -18.78
CA GLY A 155 4.56 8.74 -18.98
C GLY A 155 5.46 9.84 -19.57
N LEU A 156 6.73 9.93 -19.11
CA LEU A 156 7.72 10.86 -19.67
C LEU A 156 8.06 10.51 -21.12
N ALA A 157 8.19 9.22 -21.43
CA ALA A 157 8.45 8.76 -22.80
C ALA A 157 7.27 9.11 -23.72
N LEU A 158 6.04 8.87 -23.29
CA LEU A 158 4.84 9.25 -24.04
C LEU A 158 4.72 10.76 -24.24
N ASN A 159 4.98 11.55 -23.20
CA ASN A 159 4.98 13.02 -23.29
C ASN A 159 5.95 13.51 -24.36
N LYS A 160 7.17 12.96 -24.42
CA LYS A 160 8.20 13.33 -25.39
C LYS A 160 7.84 12.89 -26.80
N THR A 161 7.14 11.77 -26.97
CA THR A 161 6.75 11.23 -28.28
C THR A 161 5.34 11.68 -28.71
N ASN A 162 4.65 12.48 -27.93
CA ASN A 162 3.26 12.91 -28.18
C ASN A 162 3.09 13.67 -29.52
N HIS A 163 4.15 14.31 -30.01
CA HIS A 163 4.15 14.90 -31.36
C HIS A 163 4.10 13.87 -32.51
N LEU A 164 4.41 12.60 -32.22
CA LEU A 164 4.42 11.50 -33.19
C LEU A 164 3.22 10.55 -33.04
N THR A 165 2.58 10.52 -31.84
CA THR A 165 1.60 9.51 -31.47
C THR A 165 0.30 10.11 -30.89
N GLY A 166 -0.15 11.23 -31.43
CA GLY A 166 -1.23 12.09 -30.93
C GLY A 166 -2.51 11.45 -30.34
N ASN A 167 -2.68 10.12 -30.50
CA ASN A 167 -3.86 9.39 -30.00
C ASN A 167 -3.60 8.51 -28.78
N LEU A 168 -2.34 8.28 -28.36
CA LEU A 168 -2.06 7.36 -27.26
C LEU A 168 -2.36 7.98 -25.88
N SER A 169 -2.03 9.26 -25.68
CA SER A 169 -2.36 9.96 -24.43
C SER A 169 -3.87 10.02 -24.19
N GLU A 170 -4.65 10.28 -25.24
CA GLU A 170 -6.11 10.29 -25.20
C GLU A 170 -6.70 8.91 -24.90
N SER A 171 -6.05 7.83 -25.36
CA SER A 171 -6.46 6.46 -25.06
C SER A 171 -6.23 6.10 -23.60
N PHE A 172 -5.15 6.56 -22.98
CA PHE A 172 -4.90 6.36 -21.55
C PHE A 172 -5.84 7.18 -20.66
N GLU A 173 -6.25 8.37 -21.12
CA GLU A 173 -7.21 9.21 -20.41
C GLU A 173 -8.62 8.58 -20.40
N LYS A 174 -9.01 7.89 -21.47
CA LYS A 174 -10.30 7.17 -21.56
C LYS A 174 -10.35 5.89 -20.71
N LEU A 175 -9.19 5.37 -20.27
CA LEU A 175 -9.09 4.17 -19.42
C LEU A 175 -9.09 4.50 -17.92
N ASN A 176 -9.00 5.77 -17.57
CA ASN A 176 -9.00 6.27 -16.19
C ASN A 176 -10.38 6.84 -15.83
#